data_b0542b91c279a92122241a9b8cef4aac
#
_entry.id   b0542b91c279a92122241a9b8cef4aac
#
_cell.length_a   1.000
_cell.length_b   1.000
_cell.length_c   1.000
_cell.angle_alpha   90.00
_cell.angle_beta   90.00
_cell.angle_gamma   90.00
#
_symmetry.space_group_name_H-M   'P 1'
#
loop_
_entity.id
_entity.type
_entity.pdbx_description
1 polymer ?
#
loop_
_entity_poly.entity_id
_entity_poly.type
_entity_poly.pdbx_seq_one_letter_code
_entity_poly.pdbx_strand_id
1 'polypeptide(L)'
;MKIKSCSYNKGICNIAPSLKKLDAIHSISVENSDRVYVSTKNMKGVVPLVVANVGDKVKVGTRIAVSGNDIICSPVSGVVEKVIKQPSVYGGNYDTVVIKNDNSETKENFTKVSLFESTAKMDGAIKTLSIVDYDGETIVNKIESVKNAQTKTLVVNLVTDEPYQFNTPFLINEKMEDCAIGIELMARVMDTS
;
A
#
# COMPACT_ATOMS: atom_id res chain seq x y z
N MET A 1 -20.01 -4.85 25.85
CA MET A 1 -20.74 -4.19 24.75
C MET A 1 -22.16 -4.76 24.71
N LYS A 2 -23.20 -3.97 25.00
CA LYS A 2 -24.59 -4.44 24.92
C LYS A 2 -25.16 -3.92 23.59
N ILE A 3 -25.40 -4.81 22.65
CA ILE A 3 -26.20 -4.50 21.45
C ILE A 3 -27.65 -4.39 21.90
N LYS A 4 -28.19 -3.18 21.93
CA LYS A 4 -29.55 -2.93 22.51
C LYS A 4 -30.69 -3.25 21.59
N SER A 5 -30.55 -3.25 20.31
CA SER A 5 -31.54 -3.76 19.34
C SER A 5 -30.93 -3.78 17.92
N CYS A 6 -31.21 -4.84 17.21
CA CYS A 6 -31.04 -4.88 15.76
C CYS A 6 -32.46 -5.02 15.20
N SER A 7 -33.02 -3.96 14.63
CA SER A 7 -34.29 -4.05 13.93
C SER A 7 -34.01 -4.30 12.45
N TYR A 8 -34.40 -5.47 11.98
CA TYR A 8 -34.35 -5.81 10.58
C TYR A 8 -35.54 -5.17 9.86
N ASN A 9 -35.33 -4.04 9.23
CA ASN A 9 -36.31 -3.45 8.35
C ASN A 9 -35.79 -3.48 6.93
N LYS A 10 -36.32 -4.38 6.11
CA LYS A 10 -35.97 -4.52 4.68
C LYS A 10 -34.48 -4.81 4.38
N GLY A 11 -33.84 -5.64 5.17
CA GLY A 11 -32.44 -6.04 4.91
C GLY A 11 -31.39 -5.06 5.39
N ILE A 12 -31.75 -3.97 6.06
CA ILE A 12 -30.80 -3.01 6.62
C ILE A 12 -30.73 -3.19 8.12
N CYS A 13 -29.55 -3.51 8.64
CA CYS A 13 -29.28 -3.57 10.06
C CYS A 13 -28.68 -2.24 10.51
N ASN A 14 -29.46 -1.42 11.23
CA ASN A 14 -28.92 -0.22 11.87
C ASN A 14 -28.23 -0.61 13.17
N ILE A 15 -26.92 -0.72 13.14
CA ILE A 15 -26.08 -0.80 14.33
C ILE A 15 -25.90 0.64 14.82
N ALA A 16 -26.62 1.02 15.86
CA ALA A 16 -26.36 2.29 16.53
C ALA A 16 -25.05 2.14 17.33
N PRO A 17 -23.96 2.74 16.91
CA PRO A 17 -22.73 2.68 17.68
C PRO A 17 -22.89 3.52 18.93
N SER A 18 -22.79 2.90 20.10
CA SER A 18 -22.52 3.62 21.34
C SER A 18 -21.05 4.04 21.41
N LEU A 19 -20.48 4.41 20.29
CA LEU A 19 -19.13 4.92 20.21
C LEU A 19 -19.15 6.34 20.76
N LYS A 20 -18.43 6.55 21.87
CA LYS A 20 -17.97 7.89 22.21
C LYS A 20 -17.32 8.45 20.95
N LYS A 21 -17.65 9.68 20.58
CA LYS A 21 -16.87 10.42 19.59
C LYS A 21 -15.41 10.25 20.00
N LEU A 22 -14.61 9.62 19.14
CA LEU A 22 -13.18 9.65 19.31
C LEU A 22 -12.81 11.13 19.26
N ASP A 23 -12.41 11.67 20.40
CA ASP A 23 -11.82 13.00 20.43
C ASP A 23 -10.66 13.01 19.41
N ALA A 24 -10.46 14.12 18.77
CA ALA A 24 -9.53 14.24 17.66
C ALA A 24 -8.19 13.53 17.98
N ILE A 25 -7.78 12.60 17.15
CA ILE A 25 -6.46 11.98 17.24
C ILE A 25 -5.46 13.08 16.91
N HIS A 26 -4.61 13.44 17.87
CA HIS A 26 -3.65 14.52 17.72
C HIS A 26 -2.28 14.06 17.22
N SER A 27 -1.96 12.77 17.35
CA SER A 27 -0.70 12.21 16.87
C SER A 27 -0.78 10.70 16.71
N ILE A 28 0.00 10.16 15.77
CA ILE A 28 0.25 8.74 15.61
C ILE A 28 1.74 8.54 15.77
N SER A 29 2.14 7.67 16.70
CA SER A 29 3.52 7.21 16.81
C SER A 29 3.65 5.82 16.20
N VAL A 30 4.67 5.63 15.38
CA VAL A 30 5.02 4.31 14.85
C VAL A 30 6.25 3.82 15.59
N GLU A 31 6.12 2.67 16.24
CA GLU A 31 7.27 2.02 16.85
C GLU A 31 8.06 1.24 15.80
N ASN A 32 9.38 1.42 15.81
CA ASN A 32 10.27 0.67 14.96
C ASN A 32 10.48 -0.74 15.50
N SER A 33 10.24 -1.72 14.66
CA SER A 33 10.49 -3.13 15.00
C SER A 33 11.91 -3.53 14.62
N ASP A 34 12.57 -4.33 15.47
CA ASP A 34 13.91 -4.88 15.17
C ASP A 34 13.94 -5.77 13.94
N ARG A 35 12.82 -6.42 13.61
CA ARG A 35 12.66 -7.30 12.44
C ARG A 35 11.39 -6.98 11.71
N VAL A 36 11.49 -6.89 10.39
CA VAL A 36 10.37 -6.67 9.49
C VAL A 36 10.23 -7.87 8.57
N TYR A 37 9.02 -8.40 8.47
CA TYR A 37 8.66 -9.55 7.65
C TYR A 37 7.94 -9.06 6.41
N VAL A 38 8.58 -9.17 5.26
CA VAL A 38 8.03 -8.73 3.99
C VAL A 38 7.53 -9.93 3.20
N SER A 39 6.23 -10.08 3.12
CA SER A 39 5.59 -11.12 2.30
C SER A 39 5.82 -10.84 0.82
N THR A 40 6.24 -11.85 0.07
CA THR A 40 6.37 -11.72 -1.39
C THR A 40 5.10 -12.09 -2.14
N LYS A 41 4.05 -12.50 -1.44
CA LYS A 41 2.78 -12.86 -2.06
C LYS A 41 1.89 -11.65 -2.22
N ASN A 42 1.33 -11.47 -3.42
CA ASN A 42 0.22 -10.54 -3.62
C ASN A 42 -1.14 -11.23 -3.37
N MET A 43 -2.21 -10.47 -3.24
CA MET A 43 -3.57 -10.98 -2.99
C MET A 43 -4.11 -11.86 -4.14
N LYS A 44 -3.60 -11.70 -5.35
CA LYS A 44 -3.98 -12.53 -6.52
C LYS A 44 -3.31 -13.90 -6.57
N GLY A 45 -2.49 -14.23 -5.57
CA GLY A 45 -1.82 -15.53 -5.47
C GLY A 45 -0.56 -15.66 -6.33
N VAL A 46 -0.14 -14.60 -7.01
CA VAL A 46 1.14 -14.57 -7.72
C VAL A 46 2.27 -14.54 -6.68
N VAL A 47 3.25 -15.40 -6.84
CA VAL A 47 4.43 -15.49 -5.97
C VAL A 47 5.63 -14.91 -6.73
N PRO A 48 6.05 -13.67 -6.42
CA PRO A 48 7.22 -13.07 -7.01
C PRO A 48 8.50 -13.84 -6.69
N LEU A 49 9.46 -13.79 -7.60
CA LEU A 49 10.79 -14.31 -7.38
C LEU A 49 11.56 -13.41 -6.42
N VAL A 50 12.04 -13.96 -5.32
CA VAL A 50 12.95 -13.26 -4.40
C VAL A 50 14.30 -13.06 -5.10
N VAL A 51 14.76 -11.83 -5.17
CA VAL A 51 16.04 -11.45 -5.77
C VAL A 51 17.08 -11.04 -4.74
N ALA A 52 16.67 -10.77 -3.51
CA ALA A 52 17.55 -10.46 -2.40
C ALA A 52 18.13 -11.74 -1.78
N ASN A 53 19.41 -11.72 -1.44
CA ASN A 53 20.10 -12.82 -0.78
C ASN A 53 20.25 -12.56 0.72
N VAL A 54 20.36 -13.63 1.49
CA VAL A 54 20.69 -13.52 2.92
C VAL A 54 22.05 -12.84 3.09
N GLY A 55 22.11 -11.84 3.93
CA GLY A 55 23.29 -10.99 4.15
C GLY A 55 23.32 -9.72 3.33
N ASP A 56 22.46 -9.55 2.33
CA ASP A 56 22.39 -8.32 1.55
C ASP A 56 21.99 -7.14 2.42
N LYS A 57 22.69 -6.01 2.24
CA LYS A 57 22.29 -4.73 2.82
C LYS A 57 21.20 -4.10 1.97
N VAL A 58 20.10 -3.74 2.57
CA VAL A 58 18.95 -3.11 1.93
C VAL A 58 18.67 -1.75 2.52
N LYS A 59 18.13 -0.87 1.70
CA LYS A 59 17.61 0.44 2.07
C LYS A 59 16.10 0.46 1.88
N VAL A 60 15.43 1.44 2.42
CA VAL A 60 14.02 1.69 2.07
C VAL A 60 13.92 1.89 0.56
N GLY A 61 13.15 1.04 -0.12
CA GLY A 61 13.00 1.04 -1.57
C GLY A 61 13.91 0.08 -2.33
N THR A 62 14.85 -0.61 -1.68
CA THR A 62 15.65 -1.66 -2.35
C THR A 62 14.73 -2.81 -2.78
N ARG A 63 14.83 -3.22 -4.04
CA ARG A 63 14.04 -4.33 -4.59
C ARG A 63 14.44 -5.65 -3.96
N ILE A 64 13.46 -6.35 -3.39
CA ILE A 64 13.67 -7.65 -2.73
C ILE A 64 12.99 -8.81 -3.45
N ALA A 65 11.91 -8.55 -4.20
CA ALA A 65 11.27 -9.54 -5.04
C ALA A 65 10.64 -8.89 -6.27
N VAL A 66 10.48 -9.67 -7.35
CA VAL A 66 9.94 -9.20 -8.63
C VAL A 66 9.05 -10.26 -9.30
N SER A 67 8.01 -9.82 -10.00
CA SER A 67 7.17 -10.67 -10.84
C SER A 67 6.57 -9.85 -11.97
N GLY A 68 7.16 -9.92 -13.16
CA GLY A 68 6.77 -9.05 -14.26
C GLY A 68 6.95 -7.57 -13.89
N ASN A 69 5.86 -6.82 -13.90
CA ASN A 69 5.84 -5.40 -13.52
C ASN A 69 5.69 -5.20 -11.99
N ASP A 70 5.40 -6.25 -11.25
CA ASP A 70 5.26 -6.18 -9.80
C ASP A 70 6.63 -6.20 -9.14
N ILE A 71 6.92 -5.17 -8.37
CA ILE A 71 8.16 -5.04 -7.62
C ILE A 71 7.79 -4.94 -6.15
N ILE A 72 8.45 -5.73 -5.32
CA ILE A 72 8.35 -5.63 -3.87
C ILE A 72 9.66 -5.06 -3.35
N CYS A 73 9.57 -3.93 -2.66
CA CYS A 73 10.70 -3.24 -2.09
C CYS A 73 10.76 -3.40 -0.57
N SER A 74 11.96 -3.23 -0.03
CA SER A 74 12.16 -3.16 1.41
C SER A 74 11.49 -1.91 2.00
N PRO A 75 10.66 -2.05 3.04
CA PRO A 75 10.07 -0.91 3.74
C PRO A 75 11.03 -0.28 4.78
N VAL A 76 12.13 -0.95 5.09
CA VAL A 76 13.13 -0.51 6.07
C VAL A 76 14.53 -0.65 5.53
N SER A 77 15.49 0.05 6.14
CA SER A 77 16.91 -0.19 5.93
C SER A 77 17.42 -1.26 6.88
N GLY A 78 18.43 -2.01 6.45
CA GLY A 78 18.99 -3.06 7.29
C GLY A 78 19.67 -4.16 6.51
N VAL A 79 19.60 -5.38 7.03
CA VAL A 79 20.23 -6.57 6.43
C VAL A 79 19.20 -7.68 6.31
N VAL A 80 19.17 -8.35 5.16
CA VAL A 80 18.37 -9.55 4.96
C VAL A 80 18.89 -10.66 5.87
N GLU A 81 18.13 -11.00 6.91
CA GLU A 81 18.53 -12.01 7.90
C GLU A 81 18.27 -13.41 7.39
N LYS A 82 17.12 -13.64 6.76
CA LYS A 82 16.71 -14.94 6.21
C LYS A 82 15.53 -14.79 5.26
N VAL A 83 15.33 -15.83 4.44
CA VAL A 83 14.11 -16.03 3.64
C VAL A 83 13.43 -17.28 4.17
N ILE A 84 12.17 -17.16 4.54
CA ILE A 84 11.37 -18.25 5.11
C ILE A 84 10.17 -18.56 4.22
N LYS A 85 9.77 -19.82 4.16
CA LYS A 85 8.54 -20.23 3.47
C LYS A 85 7.37 -20.19 4.45
N GLN A 86 6.29 -19.53 4.05
CA GLN A 86 5.06 -19.47 4.82
C GLN A 86 3.90 -20.11 4.03
N PRO A 87 2.98 -20.82 4.72
CA PRO A 87 1.82 -21.39 4.07
C PRO A 87 0.85 -20.29 3.63
N SER A 88 0.24 -20.48 2.47
CA SER A 88 -0.80 -19.59 1.96
C SER A 88 -2.19 -20.13 2.25
N VAL A 89 -3.12 -19.27 2.60
CA VAL A 89 -4.54 -19.61 2.75
C VAL A 89 -5.18 -20.09 1.44
N TYR A 90 -4.57 -19.76 0.29
CA TYR A 90 -5.02 -20.22 -1.03
C TYR A 90 -4.28 -21.48 -1.52
N GLY A 91 -3.54 -22.15 -0.63
CA GLY A 91 -2.71 -23.31 -0.95
C GLY A 91 -1.27 -22.96 -1.36
N GLY A 92 -0.37 -23.95 -1.21
CA GLY A 92 1.05 -23.77 -1.47
C GLY A 92 1.79 -22.93 -0.43
N ASN A 93 3.03 -22.59 -0.73
CA ASN A 93 3.88 -21.76 0.10
C ASN A 93 4.34 -20.54 -0.67
N TYR A 94 4.64 -19.46 0.05
CA TYR A 94 5.28 -18.26 -0.49
C TYR A 94 6.48 -17.89 0.37
N ASP A 95 7.39 -17.14 -0.22
CA ASP A 95 8.56 -16.67 0.47
C ASP A 95 8.26 -15.39 1.25
N THR A 96 8.86 -15.27 2.42
CA THR A 96 8.84 -14.06 3.25
C THR A 96 10.27 -13.69 3.55
N VAL A 97 10.65 -12.48 3.16
CA VAL A 97 11.97 -11.93 3.42
C VAL A 97 11.97 -11.29 4.81
N VAL A 98 12.86 -11.74 5.67
CA VAL A 98 13.02 -11.20 7.02
C VAL A 98 14.22 -10.26 7.01
N ILE A 99 13.97 -9.00 7.35
CA ILE A 99 14.98 -7.94 7.36
C ILE A 99 15.22 -7.53 8.80
N LYS A 100 16.47 -7.58 9.24
CA LYS A 100 16.91 -7.00 10.50
C LYS A 100 17.03 -5.50 10.29
N ASN A 101 16.15 -4.74 10.91
CA ASN A 101 16.10 -3.28 10.82
C ASN A 101 17.32 -2.67 11.52
N ASP A 102 17.97 -1.72 10.88
CA ASP A 102 19.07 -0.95 11.48
C ASP A 102 18.62 0.41 12.04
N ASN A 103 17.32 0.72 11.90
CA ASN A 103 16.70 1.97 12.34
C ASN A 103 17.35 3.24 11.75
N SER A 104 18.13 3.12 10.69
CA SER A 104 18.80 4.27 10.06
C SER A 104 17.91 4.98 9.04
N GLU A 105 16.82 4.32 8.60
CA GLU A 105 15.89 4.83 7.57
C GLU A 105 16.57 5.30 6.28
N THR A 106 17.72 4.73 5.97
CA THR A 106 18.44 5.05 4.73
C THR A 106 17.58 4.66 3.54
N LYS A 107 17.42 5.58 2.59
CA LYS A 107 16.55 5.39 1.41
C LYS A 107 17.35 5.22 0.14
N GLU A 108 16.77 4.50 -0.84
CA GLU A 108 17.29 4.52 -2.21
C GLU A 108 17.07 5.91 -2.84
N ASN A 109 17.87 6.21 -3.85
CA ASN A 109 17.69 7.43 -4.62
C ASN A 109 16.53 7.24 -5.59
N PHE A 110 15.37 7.77 -5.25
CA PHE A 110 14.22 7.77 -6.15
C PHE A 110 14.32 8.92 -7.15
N THR A 111 13.92 8.64 -8.39
CA THR A 111 13.79 9.68 -9.41
C THR A 111 12.64 10.61 -9.02
N LYS A 112 12.98 11.86 -8.73
CA LYS A 112 11.97 12.90 -8.50
C LYS A 112 11.33 13.27 -9.83
N VAL A 113 10.01 13.28 -9.88
CA VAL A 113 9.23 13.63 -11.06
C VAL A 113 8.32 14.79 -10.72
N SER A 114 8.29 15.79 -11.60
CA SER A 114 7.36 16.91 -11.51
C SER A 114 6.10 16.62 -12.32
N LEU A 115 4.97 17.20 -11.90
CA LEU A 115 3.71 17.16 -12.68
C LEU A 115 3.84 17.86 -14.06
N PHE A 116 4.88 18.67 -14.27
CA PHE A 116 5.14 19.32 -15.57
C PHE A 116 5.92 18.45 -16.55
N GLU A 117 6.34 17.26 -16.14
CA GLU A 117 7.05 16.33 -17.00
C GLU A 117 6.11 15.50 -17.89
N SER A 118 6.67 14.76 -18.84
CA SER A 118 5.87 13.89 -19.72
C SER A 118 5.25 12.72 -18.94
N THR A 119 4.06 12.31 -19.37
CA THR A 119 3.34 11.15 -18.82
C THR A 119 4.20 9.90 -18.81
N ALA A 120 5.04 9.68 -19.85
CA ALA A 120 5.94 8.54 -19.92
C ALA A 120 7.00 8.56 -18.79
N LYS A 121 7.52 9.73 -18.43
CA LYS A 121 8.44 9.87 -17.29
C LYS A 121 7.77 9.61 -15.97
N MET A 122 6.54 10.14 -15.78
CA MET A 122 5.73 9.90 -14.58
C MET A 122 5.43 8.39 -14.44
N ASP A 123 4.96 7.74 -15.49
CA ASP A 123 4.68 6.30 -15.53
C ASP A 123 5.94 5.47 -15.20
N GLY A 124 7.08 5.83 -15.79
CA GLY A 124 8.37 5.20 -15.50
C GLY A 124 8.78 5.33 -14.02
N ALA A 125 8.58 6.49 -13.41
CA ALA A 125 8.87 6.70 -12.00
C ALA A 125 7.95 5.86 -11.10
N ILE A 126 6.64 5.83 -11.37
CA ILE A 126 5.67 5.03 -10.61
C ILE A 126 6.04 3.54 -10.67
N LYS A 127 6.48 3.04 -11.83
CA LYS A 127 6.91 1.65 -12.00
C LYS A 127 8.12 1.26 -11.17
N THR A 128 8.91 2.22 -10.72
CA THR A 128 10.05 1.95 -9.81
C THR A 128 9.63 1.87 -8.35
N LEU A 129 8.41 2.31 -8.02
CA LEU A 129 7.89 2.32 -6.65
C LEU A 129 7.04 1.07 -6.40
N SER A 130 7.24 0.45 -5.25
CA SER A 130 6.44 -0.69 -4.79
C SER A 130 5.22 -0.18 -4.03
N ILE A 131 4.37 0.60 -4.70
CA ILE A 131 3.13 1.09 -4.10
C ILE A 131 2.06 0.04 -4.29
N VAL A 132 1.52 -0.45 -3.19
CA VAL A 132 0.41 -1.41 -3.16
C VAL A 132 -0.81 -0.75 -2.53
N ASP A 133 -1.97 -1.15 -2.98
CA ASP A 133 -3.24 -0.77 -2.38
C ASP A 133 -3.54 -1.66 -1.16
N TYR A 134 -4.60 -1.34 -0.42
CA TYR A 134 -5.04 -2.09 0.75
C TYR A 134 -5.36 -3.57 0.45
N ASP A 135 -5.73 -3.89 -0.78
CA ASP A 135 -5.98 -5.25 -1.28
C ASP A 135 -4.69 -5.96 -1.76
N GLY A 136 -3.52 -5.33 -1.62
CA GLY A 136 -2.23 -5.85 -2.03
C GLY A 136 -1.99 -5.84 -3.54
N GLU A 137 -2.85 -5.19 -4.32
CA GLU A 137 -2.62 -4.97 -5.75
C GLU A 137 -1.68 -3.79 -5.96
N THR A 138 -0.73 -3.93 -6.90
CA THR A 138 0.18 -2.84 -7.20
C THR A 138 -0.53 -1.73 -7.96
N ILE A 139 -0.15 -0.49 -7.68
CA ILE A 139 -0.66 0.69 -8.39
C ILE A 139 -0.37 0.59 -9.90
N VAL A 140 0.74 -0.04 -10.27
CA VAL A 140 1.12 -0.28 -11.68
C VAL A 140 0.07 -1.10 -12.40
N ASN A 141 -0.37 -2.22 -11.81
CA ASN A 141 -1.40 -3.07 -12.38
C ASN A 141 -2.74 -2.35 -12.51
N LYS A 142 -3.09 -1.51 -11.53
CA LYS A 142 -4.31 -0.68 -11.61
C LYS A 142 -4.24 0.33 -12.75
N ILE A 143 -3.11 1.01 -12.91
CA ILE A 143 -2.88 1.94 -14.03
C ILE A 143 -3.02 1.22 -15.38
N GLU A 144 -2.41 0.06 -15.55
CA GLU A 144 -2.49 -0.72 -16.78
C GLU A 144 -3.92 -1.20 -17.06
N SER A 145 -4.65 -1.64 -16.04
CA SER A 145 -6.05 -2.04 -16.17
C SER A 145 -6.94 -0.88 -16.62
N VAL A 146 -6.74 0.32 -16.07
CA VAL A 146 -7.50 1.52 -16.45
C VAL A 146 -7.20 1.94 -17.88
N LYS A 147 -5.91 1.94 -18.27
CA LYS A 147 -5.50 2.26 -19.67
C LYS A 147 -6.10 1.28 -20.67
N ASN A 148 -6.08 -0.01 -20.36
CA ASN A 148 -6.65 -1.05 -21.21
C ASN A 148 -8.19 -0.94 -21.33
N ALA A 149 -8.85 -0.53 -20.25
CA ALA A 149 -10.30 -0.32 -20.23
C ALA A 149 -10.74 1.02 -20.85
N GLN A 150 -9.80 1.89 -21.22
CA GLN A 150 -10.07 3.24 -21.76
C GLN A 150 -11.02 4.06 -20.86
N THR A 151 -10.89 3.90 -19.56
CA THR A 151 -11.68 4.62 -18.56
C THR A 151 -11.37 6.12 -18.65
N LYS A 152 -12.40 6.97 -18.55
CA LYS A 152 -12.25 8.43 -18.67
C LYS A 152 -12.40 9.19 -17.37
N THR A 153 -12.85 8.53 -16.32
CA THR A 153 -13.12 9.18 -15.02
C THR A 153 -12.42 8.45 -13.90
N LEU A 154 -11.68 9.19 -13.09
CA LEU A 154 -11.08 8.73 -11.85
C LEU A 154 -11.98 9.14 -10.68
N VAL A 155 -12.49 8.15 -9.95
CA VAL A 155 -13.27 8.40 -8.73
C VAL A 155 -12.40 8.14 -7.50
N VAL A 156 -12.20 9.18 -6.69
CA VAL A 156 -11.47 9.08 -5.42
C VAL A 156 -12.48 8.93 -4.30
N ASN A 157 -12.55 7.74 -3.73
CA ASN A 157 -13.44 7.46 -2.61
C ASN A 157 -12.68 7.59 -1.28
N LEU A 158 -13.18 8.49 -0.42
CA LEU A 158 -12.64 8.74 0.92
C LEU A 158 -13.55 8.21 2.04
N VAL A 159 -14.63 7.54 1.66
CA VAL A 159 -15.58 6.96 2.62
C VAL A 159 -15.07 5.60 3.06
N THR A 160 -15.04 5.39 4.37
CA THR A 160 -14.72 4.08 4.94
C THR A 160 -15.98 3.21 4.97
N ASP A 161 -15.92 2.06 4.33
CA ASP A 161 -17.06 1.13 4.21
C ASP A 161 -17.22 0.23 5.44
N GLU A 162 -16.18 0.09 6.25
CA GLU A 162 -16.17 -0.80 7.40
C GLU A 162 -16.32 -0.05 8.72
N PRO A 163 -17.18 -0.56 9.64
CA PRO A 163 -17.27 -0.03 10.99
C PRO A 163 -15.91 -0.17 11.71
N TYR A 164 -15.52 0.84 12.46
CA TYR A 164 -14.26 0.89 13.22
C TYR A 164 -12.98 1.03 12.41
N GLN A 165 -13.06 1.29 11.13
CA GLN A 165 -11.88 1.69 10.35
C GLN A 165 -11.35 3.05 10.78
N PHE A 166 -10.08 3.25 10.49
CA PHE A 166 -9.39 4.49 10.78
C PHE A 166 -10.03 5.66 10.03
N ASN A 167 -10.10 6.82 10.68
CA ASN A 167 -10.71 8.01 10.08
C ASN A 167 -9.83 8.54 8.93
N THR A 168 -10.12 8.12 7.70
CA THR A 168 -9.43 8.57 6.49
C THR A 168 -9.35 10.09 6.36
N PRO A 169 -10.42 10.88 6.66
CA PRO A 169 -10.33 12.34 6.65
C PRO A 169 -9.24 12.92 7.54
N PHE A 170 -8.92 12.28 8.67
CA PHE A 170 -7.85 12.73 9.55
C PHE A 170 -6.48 12.62 8.87
N LEU A 171 -6.19 11.47 8.23
CA LEU A 171 -4.93 11.25 7.51
C LEU A 171 -4.77 12.23 6.34
N ILE A 172 -5.86 12.52 5.65
CA ILE A 172 -5.86 13.42 4.50
C ILE A 172 -5.63 14.86 4.93
N ASN A 173 -6.22 15.31 6.03
CA ASN A 173 -6.02 16.67 6.51
C ASN A 173 -4.55 17.00 6.80
N GLU A 174 -3.78 16.04 7.31
CA GLU A 174 -2.35 16.23 7.55
C GLU A 174 -1.50 16.24 6.28
N LYS A 175 -2.00 15.64 5.17
CA LYS A 175 -1.26 15.42 3.92
C LYS A 175 -2.06 15.83 2.69
N MET A 176 -2.91 16.84 2.83
CA MET A 176 -3.85 17.24 1.78
C MET A 176 -3.15 17.62 0.48
N GLU A 177 -2.04 18.37 0.56
CA GLU A 177 -1.27 18.78 -0.62
C GLU A 177 -0.65 17.57 -1.31
N ASP A 178 -0.04 16.67 -0.55
CA ASP A 178 0.56 15.44 -1.09
C ASP A 178 -0.51 14.55 -1.74
N CYS A 179 -1.69 14.45 -1.13
CA CYS A 179 -2.83 13.72 -1.69
C CYS A 179 -3.32 14.34 -3.00
N ALA A 180 -3.46 15.67 -3.05
CA ALA A 180 -3.89 16.38 -4.26
C ALA A 180 -2.89 16.16 -5.41
N ILE A 181 -1.59 16.27 -5.14
CA ILE A 181 -0.53 16.00 -6.11
C ILE A 181 -0.60 14.54 -6.59
N GLY A 182 -0.79 13.59 -5.68
CA GLY A 182 -0.92 12.18 -6.00
C GLY A 182 -2.11 11.87 -6.90
N ILE A 183 -3.28 12.46 -6.62
CA ILE A 183 -4.48 12.32 -7.43
C ILE A 183 -4.26 12.90 -8.84
N GLU A 184 -3.68 14.09 -8.94
CA GLU A 184 -3.39 14.71 -10.24
C GLU A 184 -2.38 13.89 -11.05
N LEU A 185 -1.34 13.35 -10.40
CA LEU A 185 -0.38 12.45 -11.02
C LEU A 185 -1.07 11.20 -11.59
N MET A 186 -1.94 10.58 -10.82
CA MET A 186 -2.68 9.39 -11.22
C MET A 186 -3.62 9.69 -12.39
N ALA A 187 -4.38 10.80 -12.34
CA ALA A 187 -5.27 11.20 -13.42
C ALA A 187 -4.50 11.41 -14.72
N ARG A 188 -3.35 12.07 -14.68
CA ARG A 188 -2.51 12.29 -15.88
C ARG A 188 -1.93 11.00 -16.44
N VAL A 189 -1.42 10.12 -15.58
CA VAL A 189 -0.82 8.85 -16.00
C VAL A 189 -1.88 7.89 -16.56
N MET A 190 -3.09 7.92 -16.02
CA MET A 190 -4.23 7.11 -16.48
C MET A 190 -4.97 7.72 -17.68
N ASP A 191 -4.66 8.95 -18.08
CA ASP A 191 -5.39 9.73 -19.10
C ASP A 191 -6.89 9.85 -18.76
N THR A 192 -7.17 10.20 -17.50
CA THR A 192 -8.52 10.39 -16.95
C THR A 192 -8.72 11.81 -16.45
N SER A 193 -9.98 12.16 -16.19
CA SER A 193 -10.39 13.44 -15.62
C SER A 193 -11.10 13.27 -14.28
#